data_0b69e537e398dd274747d068c2b2906f
#
_entry.id   0b69e537e398dd274747d068c2b2906f
#
_cell.length_a   1.000
_cell.length_b   1.000
_cell.length_c   1.000
_cell.angle_alpha   90.00
_cell.angle_beta   90.00
_cell.angle_gamma   90.00
#
_symmetry.space_group_name_H-M   'P 1'
#
loop_
_entity.id
_entity.type
_entity.pdbx_description
1 polymer ?
#
loop_
_entity_poly.entity_id
_entity_poly.type
_entity_poly.pdbx_seq_one_letter_code
_entity_poly.pdbx_strand_id
1 'polypeptide(L)' 'LPHPGLLVKDGALYANTAIRGAEIRYTMDGSEPTVNSALWEIPVKCDASVVKAGTFYQGKASLPITLKVE' A
#
# COMPACT_ATOMS: atom_id res chain seq x y z
N LEU A 1 -13.78 3.10 -3.40
CA LEU A 1 -12.63 2.60 -4.18
C LEU A 1 -12.22 1.21 -3.69
N PRO A 2 -11.84 0.32 -4.59
CA PRO A 2 -11.28 -0.96 -4.18
C PRO A 2 -9.89 -0.76 -3.54
N HIS A 3 -9.60 -1.57 -2.53
CA HIS A 3 -8.27 -1.52 -1.91
C HIS A 3 -7.21 -2.07 -2.87
N PRO A 4 -5.94 -1.71 -2.69
CA PRO A 4 -4.88 -2.25 -3.55
C PRO A 4 -4.57 -3.70 -3.18
N GLY A 5 -3.91 -4.41 -4.09
CA GLY A 5 -3.31 -5.69 -3.78
C GLY A 5 -1.91 -5.50 -3.23
N LEU A 6 -1.52 -6.31 -2.26
CA LEU A 6 -0.18 -6.27 -1.66
C LEU A 6 0.43 -7.65 -1.65
N LEU A 7 1.74 -7.70 -1.89
CA LEU A 7 2.51 -8.93 -1.84
C LEU A 7 3.94 -8.61 -1.41
N VAL A 8 4.49 -9.38 -0.48
CA VAL A 8 5.91 -9.30 -0.16
C VAL A 8 6.57 -10.58 -0.68
N LYS A 9 7.59 -10.40 -1.50
CA LYS A 9 8.34 -11.51 -2.09
C LYS A 9 9.81 -11.14 -2.12
N ASP A 10 10.65 -12.05 -1.65
CA ASP A 10 12.10 -11.86 -1.62
C ASP A 10 12.50 -10.55 -0.93
N GLY A 11 11.79 -10.19 0.13
CA GLY A 11 12.08 -8.99 0.90
C GLY A 11 11.64 -7.69 0.25
N ALA A 12 10.83 -7.73 -0.80
CA ALA A 12 10.35 -6.55 -1.48
C ALA A 12 8.82 -6.49 -1.46
N LEU A 13 8.28 -5.28 -1.29
CA LEU A 13 6.85 -5.03 -1.32
C LEU A 13 6.41 -4.71 -2.74
N TYR A 14 5.46 -5.47 -3.23
CA TYR A 14 4.79 -5.25 -4.51
C TYR A 14 3.34 -4.86 -4.25
N ALA A 15 2.86 -3.91 -5.03
CA ALA A 15 1.48 -3.47 -4.92
C ALA A 15 0.88 -3.25 -6.31
N ASN A 16 -0.45 -3.34 -6.38
CA ASN A 16 -1.15 -3.00 -7.61
C ASN A 16 -2.53 -2.44 -7.29
N THR A 17 -3.12 -1.76 -8.25
CA THR A 17 -4.47 -1.25 -8.14
C THR A 17 -5.19 -1.47 -9.45
N ALA A 18 -6.50 -1.73 -9.35
CA ALA A 18 -7.35 -1.87 -10.53
C ALA A 18 -7.76 -0.51 -11.12
N ILE A 19 -7.46 0.59 -10.44
CA ILE A 19 -7.87 1.93 -10.86
C ILE A 19 -6.73 2.62 -11.56
N ARG A 20 -6.90 2.89 -12.85
CA ARG A 20 -5.90 3.58 -13.64
C ARG A 20 -5.70 5.00 -13.12
N GLY A 21 -4.46 5.38 -12.88
CA GLY A 21 -4.11 6.72 -12.40
C GLY A 21 -4.25 6.90 -10.90
N ALA A 22 -4.70 5.89 -10.16
CA ALA A 22 -4.76 5.97 -8.72
C ALA A 22 -3.37 5.85 -8.10
N GLU A 23 -3.22 6.43 -6.91
CA GLU A 23 -2.00 6.29 -6.12
C GLU A 23 -2.19 5.22 -5.05
N ILE A 24 -1.11 4.49 -4.78
CA ILE A 24 -1.07 3.56 -3.67
C ILE A 24 -0.17 4.16 -2.61
N ARG A 25 -0.71 4.39 -1.40
CA ARG A 25 0.05 4.89 -0.26
C ARG A 25 0.15 3.78 0.76
N TYR A 26 1.29 3.66 1.41
CA TYR A 26 1.52 2.55 2.34
C TYR A 26 2.24 3.01 3.60
N THR A 27 2.11 2.21 4.65
CA THR A 27 2.86 2.37 5.90
C THR A 27 3.45 1.03 6.30
N MET A 28 4.53 1.09 7.07
CA MET A 28 5.19 -0.13 7.59
C MET A 28 5.24 -0.15 9.11
N ASP A 29 4.49 0.73 9.77
CA ASP A 29 4.49 0.86 11.23
C ASP A 29 3.12 0.54 11.85
N GLY A 30 2.19 0.04 11.07
CA GLY A 30 0.85 -0.28 11.54
C GLY A 30 -0.13 0.87 11.53
N SER A 31 0.31 2.09 11.21
CA SER A 31 -0.58 3.24 11.10
C SER A 31 -1.41 3.16 9.83
N GLU A 32 -2.54 3.89 9.81
CA GLU A 32 -3.35 3.93 8.61
C GLU A 32 -2.71 4.81 7.55
N PRO A 33 -2.68 4.37 6.28
CA PRO A 33 -2.14 5.19 5.21
C PRO A 33 -3.02 6.42 4.95
N THR A 34 -2.36 7.54 4.66
CA THR A 34 -3.01 8.80 4.32
C THR A 34 -2.39 9.33 3.03
N VAL A 35 -2.91 10.46 2.55
CA VAL A 35 -2.35 11.11 1.37
C VAL A 35 -0.90 11.56 1.59
N ASN A 36 -0.47 11.64 2.84
CA ASN A 36 0.91 12.00 3.19
C ASN A 36 1.82 10.80 3.42
N SER A 37 1.28 9.60 3.35
CA SER A 37 2.06 8.38 3.49
C SER A 37 2.93 8.15 2.26
N ALA A 38 3.91 7.25 2.38
CA ALA A 38 4.81 6.96 1.27
C ALA A 38 4.03 6.48 0.04
N LEU A 39 4.42 6.97 -1.12
CA LEU A 39 3.82 6.58 -2.39
C LEU A 39 4.54 5.34 -2.92
N TRP A 40 3.77 4.30 -3.23
CA TRP A 40 4.34 3.11 -3.85
C TRP A 40 4.38 3.30 -5.36
N GLU A 41 5.56 3.18 -5.96
CA GLU A 41 5.75 3.30 -7.40
C GLU A 41 6.48 2.09 -7.98
N ILE A 42 7.48 1.61 -7.25
CA ILE A 42 8.29 0.45 -7.64
C ILE A 42 8.44 -0.46 -6.43
N PRO A 43 8.83 -1.72 -6.61
CA PRO A 43 9.04 -2.59 -5.46
C PRO A 43 10.01 -1.97 -4.47
N VAL A 44 9.63 -1.97 -3.18
CA VAL A 44 10.42 -1.38 -2.11
C VAL A 44 10.84 -2.46 -1.13
N LYS A 45 12.04 -2.30 -0.57
CA LYS A 45 12.52 -3.20 0.45
C LYS A 45 11.56 -3.17 1.64
N CYS A 46 11.18 -4.34 2.12
CA CYS A 46 10.24 -4.48 3.22
C CYS A 46 10.83 -5.35 4.32
N ASP A 47 11.16 -4.73 5.45
CA ASP A 47 11.63 -5.42 6.65
C ASP A 47 10.56 -5.41 7.74
N ALA A 48 9.41 -4.82 7.47
CA ALA A 48 8.36 -4.70 8.47
C ALA A 48 7.58 -6.00 8.62
N SER A 49 7.01 -6.21 9.80
CA SER A 49 6.14 -7.36 10.05
C SER A 49 4.70 -7.09 9.65
N VAL A 50 4.34 -5.84 9.41
CA VAL A 50 2.99 -5.46 8.99
C VAL A 50 3.10 -4.30 7.99
N VAL A 51 2.28 -4.36 6.94
CA VAL A 51 2.17 -3.31 5.94
C VAL A 51 0.69 -2.98 5.78
N LYS A 52 0.36 -1.70 5.80
CA LYS A 52 -0.98 -1.23 5.47
C LYS A 52 -0.89 -0.34 4.24
N ALA A 53 -1.88 -0.46 3.37
CA ALA A 53 -1.91 0.35 2.16
C ALA A 53 -3.34 0.69 1.77
N GLY A 54 -3.49 1.82 1.11
CA GLY A 54 -4.77 2.24 0.56
C GLY A 54 -4.60 2.82 -0.83
N THR A 55 -5.69 2.80 -1.58
CA THR A 55 -5.76 3.41 -2.91
C THR A 55 -6.34 4.81 -2.78
N PHE A 56 -5.69 5.78 -3.40
CA PHE A 56 -6.13 7.18 -3.36
C PHE A 56 -6.32 7.68 -4.78
N TYR A 57 -7.50 8.27 -5.05
CA TYR A 57 -7.83 8.72 -6.39
C TYR A 57 -8.84 9.85 -6.31
N GLN A 58 -8.47 11.00 -6.90
CA GLN A 58 -9.35 12.18 -7.00
C GLN A 58 -10.00 12.57 -5.66
N GLY A 59 -9.17 12.66 -4.62
CA GLY A 59 -9.64 13.04 -3.29
C GLY A 59 -10.40 11.97 -2.52
N LYS A 60 -10.49 10.76 -3.08
CA LYS A 60 -11.15 9.62 -2.43
C LYS A 60 -10.11 8.60 -1.99
N ALA A 61 -10.45 7.83 -0.98
CA ALA A 61 -9.56 6.79 -0.46
C ALA A 61 -10.32 5.49 -0.27
N SER A 62 -9.65 4.38 -0.55
CA SER A 62 -10.19 3.07 -0.26
C SER A 62 -10.08 2.76 1.24
N LEU A 63 -10.77 1.73 1.69
CA LEU A 63 -10.44 1.13 2.98
C LEU A 63 -9.03 0.55 2.88
N PRO A 64 -8.22 0.68 3.93
CA PRO A 64 -6.87 0.13 3.89
C PRO A 64 -6.90 -1.39 3.95
N ILE A 65 -5.92 -1.99 3.29
CA ILE A 65 -5.68 -3.43 3.42
C ILE A 65 -4.45 -3.61 4.30
N THR A 66 -4.48 -4.65 5.13
CA THR A 66 -3.37 -4.99 6.01
C THR A 66 -2.75 -6.30 5.55
N LEU A 67 -1.44 -6.30 5.37
CA LEU A 67 -0.67 -7.49 5.05
C LEU A 67 0.26 -7.79 6.22
N LYS A 68 0.16 -8.99 6.79
CA LYS A 68 1.11 -9.45 7.79
C LYS A 68 2.23 -10.19 7.08
N VAL A 69 3.44 -9.76 7.34
CA VAL A 69 4.65 -10.30 6.72
C VAL A 69 5.34 -11.19 7.73
N GLU A 70 5.62 -12.42 7.34
CA GLU A 70 6.34 -13.36 8.20
C GLU A 70 7.78 -13.52 7.78
#